data_ec6ebd7241cf1b6c113a8ad16b4429d6
#
_entry.id   ec6ebd7241cf1b6c113a8ad16b4429d6
#
_cell.length_a   1.000
_cell.length_b   1.000
_cell.length_c   1.000
_cell.angle_alpha   90.00
_cell.angle_beta   90.00
_cell.angle_gamma   90.00
#
_symmetry.space_group_name_H-M   'P 1'
#
loop_
_entity.id
_entity.type
_entity.pdbx_description
1 polymer ?
#
loop_
_entity_poly.entity_id
_entity_poly.type
_entity_poly.pdbx_seq_one_letter_code
_entity_poly.pdbx_strand_id
1 'polypeptide(L)'
;MLVLVLAAAVSAAAPLAGLAAAGLPVAAYLDFPPRTVAVAHSPFSWAAFALMSLPAAVAIALIVAALWRAPAPSRAAPGCFPSWGWIGAALIALGWLVAWTEGLAPAGWRRQAFTVLWVGYIIAMNALAYRRAGHAPLTRRTGWFLALFPASAAMWWLFEYLNQFVANWHYAGVEAADDWDYFVQGTLPFSTVLPALASTQAWLSTFSRLDSAALPAVRGPAWFATAALVAGVAALAGMALWPESLFSALWLGPLAILAGLQRLVIGESFFAPLARGDWRCVVQPALAALVCGFFWELWNFGSLAKWHYSVPYVQRFELFEMPLLGYAGYIPFGVFCALLAELIPVKK
;
A
#
# COMPACT_ATOMS: atom_id res chain seq x y z
N MET A 1 -14.83 -10.23 -8.17
CA MET A 1 -13.85 -11.36 -8.04
C MET A 1 -13.06 -11.60 -9.32
N LEU A 2 -13.69 -11.80 -10.49
CA LEU A 2 -12.96 -12.08 -11.75
C LEU A 2 -11.83 -11.07 -12.02
N VAL A 3 -12.11 -9.75 -11.92
CA VAL A 3 -11.11 -8.69 -12.17
C VAL A 3 -9.92 -8.80 -11.19
N LEU A 4 -10.16 -9.09 -9.92
CA LEU A 4 -9.09 -9.26 -8.93
C LEU A 4 -8.19 -10.45 -9.25
N VAL A 5 -8.80 -11.59 -9.62
CA VAL A 5 -8.06 -12.80 -10.01
C VAL A 5 -7.26 -12.55 -11.29
N LEU A 6 -7.88 -11.92 -12.30
CA LEU A 6 -7.18 -11.58 -13.55
C LEU A 6 -6.03 -10.60 -13.30
N ALA A 7 -6.25 -9.56 -12.49
CA ALA A 7 -5.21 -8.58 -12.19
C ALA A 7 -4.01 -9.22 -11.46
N ALA A 8 -4.27 -10.08 -10.48
CA ALA A 8 -3.22 -10.82 -9.78
C ALA A 8 -2.47 -11.76 -10.73
N ALA A 9 -3.19 -12.54 -11.54
CA ALA A 9 -2.60 -13.49 -12.49
C ALA A 9 -1.76 -12.76 -13.56
N VAL A 10 -2.27 -11.66 -14.14
CA VAL A 10 -1.55 -10.86 -15.13
C VAL A 10 -0.33 -10.19 -14.51
N SER A 11 -0.46 -9.64 -13.31
CA SER A 11 0.67 -9.02 -12.60
C SER A 11 1.77 -10.02 -12.26
N ALA A 12 1.41 -11.24 -11.89
CA ALA A 12 2.38 -12.30 -11.60
C ALA A 12 3.02 -12.87 -12.88
N ALA A 13 2.26 -13.01 -13.95
CA ALA A 13 2.75 -13.59 -15.20
C ALA A 13 3.62 -12.63 -16.02
N ALA A 14 3.38 -11.32 -15.93
CA ALA A 14 4.06 -10.32 -16.77
C ALA A 14 5.59 -10.35 -16.64
N PRO A 15 6.20 -10.32 -15.42
CA PRO A 15 7.65 -10.38 -15.29
C PRO A 15 8.22 -11.72 -15.79
N LEU A 16 7.55 -12.85 -15.55
CA LEU A 16 7.96 -14.16 -16.08
C LEU A 16 7.93 -14.19 -17.62
N ALA A 17 6.91 -13.60 -18.22
CA ALA A 17 6.81 -13.48 -19.67
C ALA A 17 7.96 -12.63 -20.25
N GLY A 18 8.35 -11.55 -19.55
CA GLY A 18 9.52 -10.75 -19.92
C GLY A 18 10.80 -11.56 -19.93
N LEU A 19 11.08 -12.31 -18.85
CA LEU A 19 12.26 -13.20 -18.76
C LEU A 19 12.24 -14.28 -19.83
N ALA A 20 11.11 -14.98 -20.01
CA ALA A 20 10.97 -16.04 -20.99
C ALA A 20 11.18 -15.53 -22.42
N ALA A 21 10.64 -14.37 -22.77
CA ALA A 21 10.84 -13.74 -24.08
C ALA A 21 12.30 -13.38 -24.35
N ALA A 22 13.07 -13.09 -23.29
CA ALA A 22 14.52 -12.84 -23.37
C ALA A 22 15.37 -14.12 -23.29
N GLY A 23 14.76 -15.30 -23.20
CA GLY A 23 15.48 -16.57 -23.03
C GLY A 23 16.15 -16.74 -21.66
N LEU A 24 15.70 -16.00 -20.65
CA LEU A 24 16.26 -16.05 -19.30
C LEU A 24 15.52 -17.08 -18.42
N PRO A 25 16.19 -17.70 -17.44
CA PRO A 25 15.59 -18.72 -16.59
C PRO A 25 14.52 -18.12 -15.68
N VAL A 26 13.34 -18.78 -15.63
CA VAL A 26 12.21 -18.37 -14.78
C VAL A 26 12.09 -19.18 -13.49
N ALA A 27 12.76 -20.34 -13.42
CA ALA A 27 12.58 -21.30 -12.33
C ALA A 27 12.86 -20.71 -10.94
N ALA A 28 13.88 -19.85 -10.83
CA ALA A 28 14.25 -19.22 -9.56
C ALA A 28 13.16 -18.30 -8.97
N TYR A 29 12.18 -17.90 -9.77
CA TYR A 29 11.07 -17.01 -9.35
C TYR A 29 9.76 -17.77 -9.08
N LEU A 30 9.79 -19.11 -9.11
CA LEU A 30 8.59 -19.94 -8.89
C LEU A 30 8.53 -20.51 -7.47
N ASP A 31 9.56 -20.32 -6.67
CA ASP A 31 9.60 -20.77 -5.29
C ASP A 31 8.63 -19.97 -4.43
N PHE A 32 7.91 -20.66 -3.55
CA PHE A 32 6.97 -20.04 -2.61
C PHE A 32 7.17 -20.62 -1.20
N PRO A 33 7.18 -19.77 -0.17
CA PRO A 33 7.04 -18.29 -0.18
C PRO A 33 8.27 -17.58 -0.77
N PRO A 34 8.05 -16.46 -1.48
CA PRO A 34 9.15 -15.68 -2.04
C PRO A 34 10.04 -15.10 -0.92
N ARG A 35 11.34 -15.19 -1.11
CA ARG A 35 12.34 -14.64 -0.18
C ARG A 35 13.30 -13.75 -0.94
N THR A 36 13.33 -12.48 -0.58
CA THR A 36 14.26 -11.51 -1.16
C THR A 36 15.47 -11.37 -0.26
N VAL A 37 16.65 -11.48 -0.85
CA VAL A 37 17.93 -11.25 -0.18
C VAL A 37 18.45 -9.85 -0.47
N ALA A 38 19.33 -9.35 0.39
CA ALA A 38 20.00 -8.07 0.16
C ALA A 38 20.85 -8.13 -1.10
N VAL A 39 20.67 -7.14 -1.98
CA VAL A 39 21.47 -6.95 -3.18
C VAL A 39 22.07 -5.54 -3.19
N ALA A 40 23.24 -5.40 -3.80
CA ALA A 40 23.83 -4.10 -4.06
C ALA A 40 23.25 -3.52 -5.35
N HIS A 41 22.60 -2.38 -5.24
CA HIS A 41 22.08 -1.63 -6.38
C HIS A 41 23.05 -0.54 -6.85
N SER A 42 22.73 0.04 -8.00
CA SER A 42 23.44 1.20 -8.53
C SER A 42 23.48 2.35 -7.51
N PRO A 43 24.64 3.02 -7.36
CA PRO A 43 24.82 4.05 -6.35
C PRO A 43 23.92 5.27 -6.61
N PHE A 44 23.77 6.11 -5.60
CA PHE A 44 22.98 7.34 -5.66
C PHE A 44 23.39 8.23 -6.85
N SER A 45 22.39 8.72 -7.58
CA SER A 45 22.54 9.63 -8.71
C SER A 45 21.67 10.86 -8.54
N TRP A 46 22.27 12.05 -8.51
CA TRP A 46 21.52 13.31 -8.46
C TRP A 46 20.57 13.51 -9.65
N ALA A 47 20.99 13.08 -10.84
CA ALA A 47 20.16 13.18 -12.04
C ALA A 47 18.92 12.30 -11.94
N ALA A 48 19.07 11.02 -11.52
CA ALA A 48 17.95 10.11 -11.31
C ALA A 48 17.05 10.59 -10.16
N PHE A 49 17.63 11.06 -9.06
CA PHE A 49 16.88 11.59 -7.93
C PHE A 49 16.04 12.82 -8.34
N ALA A 50 16.61 13.78 -9.05
CA ALA A 50 15.89 14.96 -9.56
C ALA A 50 14.76 14.54 -10.52
N LEU A 51 15.06 13.66 -11.48
CA LEU A 51 14.06 13.17 -12.44
C LEU A 51 12.88 12.46 -11.75
N MET A 52 13.16 11.56 -10.82
CA MET A 52 12.13 10.81 -10.09
C MET A 52 11.41 11.67 -9.05
N SER A 53 11.99 12.77 -8.59
CA SER A 53 11.33 13.72 -7.70
C SER A 53 10.25 14.55 -8.40
N LEU A 54 10.29 14.72 -9.73
CA LEU A 54 9.30 15.51 -10.46
C LEU A 54 7.88 14.95 -10.35
N PRO A 55 7.61 13.67 -10.66
CA PRO A 55 6.26 13.12 -10.51
C PRO A 55 5.78 13.13 -9.05
N ALA A 56 6.68 12.92 -8.09
CA ALA A 56 6.38 13.03 -6.67
C ALA A 56 5.96 14.46 -6.29
N ALA A 57 6.72 15.46 -6.72
CA ALA A 57 6.42 16.86 -6.48
C ALA A 57 5.09 17.27 -7.13
N VAL A 58 4.82 16.82 -8.35
CA VAL A 58 3.54 17.05 -9.04
C VAL A 58 2.38 16.43 -8.27
N ALA A 59 2.52 15.17 -7.83
CA ALA A 59 1.47 14.49 -7.05
C ALA A 59 1.18 15.23 -5.73
N ILE A 60 2.22 15.64 -5.00
CA ILE A 60 2.09 16.43 -3.77
C ILE A 60 1.42 17.77 -4.07
N ALA A 61 1.86 18.49 -5.11
CA ALA A 61 1.26 19.77 -5.50
C ALA A 61 -0.22 19.64 -5.86
N LEU A 62 -0.62 18.58 -6.55
CA LEU A 62 -2.03 18.29 -6.85
C LEU A 62 -2.84 18.01 -5.57
N ILE A 63 -2.31 17.22 -4.64
CA ILE A 63 -2.96 16.96 -3.35
C ILE A 63 -3.14 18.27 -2.59
N VAL A 64 -2.08 19.08 -2.46
CA VAL A 64 -2.13 20.38 -1.77
C VAL A 64 -3.12 21.32 -2.44
N ALA A 65 -3.12 21.41 -3.78
CA ALA A 65 -4.04 22.24 -4.52
C ALA A 65 -5.51 21.81 -4.35
N ALA A 66 -5.78 20.50 -4.31
CA ALA A 66 -7.10 19.95 -4.05
C ALA A 66 -7.63 20.32 -2.67
N LEU A 67 -6.77 20.28 -1.65
CA LEU A 67 -7.10 20.65 -0.27
C LEU A 67 -7.24 22.16 -0.09
N TRP A 68 -6.42 22.95 -0.78
CA TRP A 68 -6.48 24.41 -0.73
C TRP A 68 -7.79 24.96 -1.28
N ARG A 69 -8.31 24.35 -2.37
CA ARG A 69 -9.55 24.74 -3.01
C ARG A 69 -10.81 24.25 -2.28
N ALA A 70 -10.65 23.32 -1.36
CA ALA A 70 -11.77 22.79 -0.59
C ALA A 70 -12.39 23.87 0.31
N PRO A 71 -13.72 23.87 0.51
CA PRO A 71 -14.39 24.83 1.39
C PRO A 71 -13.88 24.74 2.83
N ALA A 72 -14.07 25.83 3.57
CA ALA A 72 -13.66 25.87 4.98
C ALA A 72 -14.33 24.73 5.77
N PRO A 73 -13.62 24.14 6.75
CA PRO A 73 -14.16 23.02 7.51
C PRO A 73 -15.43 23.43 8.28
N SER A 74 -16.52 22.72 8.04
CA SER A 74 -17.66 22.77 8.95
C SER A 74 -17.25 22.04 10.25
N ARG A 75 -17.57 22.62 11.40
CA ARG A 75 -17.36 21.97 12.68
C ARG A 75 -18.46 20.91 12.88
N ALA A 76 -18.18 19.66 12.54
CA ALA A 76 -18.96 18.55 13.07
C ALA A 76 -18.67 18.48 14.59
N ALA A 77 -19.72 18.49 15.42
CA ALA A 77 -19.55 18.24 16.85
C ALA A 77 -19.02 16.81 17.03
N PRO A 78 -17.82 16.62 17.63
CA PRO A 78 -17.29 15.28 17.83
C PRO A 78 -18.17 14.54 18.84
N GLY A 79 -18.63 13.33 18.50
CA GLY A 79 -19.25 12.41 19.44
C GLY A 79 -18.28 11.93 20.52
N CYS A 80 -18.75 11.07 21.42
CA CYS A 80 -17.89 10.43 22.42
C CYS A 80 -16.94 9.43 21.72
N PHE A 81 -15.71 9.36 22.20
CA PHE A 81 -14.79 8.31 21.79
C PHE A 81 -15.29 6.95 22.33
N PRO A 82 -15.51 5.95 21.48
CA PRO A 82 -16.09 4.69 21.94
C PRO A 82 -15.12 3.92 22.85
N SER A 83 -15.67 3.25 23.88
CA SER A 83 -14.85 2.53 24.87
C SER A 83 -13.92 1.46 24.24
N TRP A 84 -14.39 0.79 23.20
CA TRP A 84 -13.58 -0.20 22.47
C TRP A 84 -12.35 0.44 21.76
N GLY A 85 -12.38 1.73 21.48
CA GLY A 85 -11.23 2.45 20.91
C GLY A 85 -10.01 2.49 21.83
N TRP A 86 -10.24 2.45 23.15
CA TRP A 86 -9.15 2.38 24.13
C TRP A 86 -8.41 1.04 24.10
N ILE A 87 -9.07 -0.04 23.65
CA ILE A 87 -8.40 -1.33 23.39
C ILE A 87 -7.35 -1.12 22.31
N GLY A 88 -7.70 -0.43 21.22
CA GLY A 88 -6.74 -0.08 20.17
C GLY A 88 -5.55 0.71 20.68
N ALA A 89 -5.80 1.75 21.49
CA ALA A 89 -4.73 2.55 22.10
C ALA A 89 -3.82 1.72 23.02
N ALA A 90 -4.40 0.82 23.82
CA ALA A 90 -3.65 -0.08 24.70
C ALA A 90 -2.79 -1.07 23.89
N LEU A 91 -3.32 -1.65 22.81
CA LEU A 91 -2.56 -2.55 21.93
C LEU A 91 -1.39 -1.83 21.26
N ILE A 92 -1.58 -0.57 20.82
CA ILE A 92 -0.48 0.24 20.28
C ILE A 92 0.59 0.45 21.35
N ALA A 93 0.20 0.89 22.54
CA ALA A 93 1.16 1.18 23.61
C ALA A 93 1.94 -0.06 24.03
N LEU A 94 1.25 -1.19 24.25
CA LEU A 94 1.86 -2.46 24.65
C LEU A 94 2.71 -3.04 23.51
N GLY A 95 2.21 -3.05 22.28
CA GLY A 95 2.95 -3.54 21.13
C GLY A 95 4.22 -2.72 20.88
N TRP A 96 4.16 -1.40 21.03
CA TRP A 96 5.32 -0.53 20.88
C TRP A 96 6.36 -0.77 21.96
N LEU A 97 5.91 -0.87 23.21
CA LEU A 97 6.78 -1.18 24.35
C LEU A 97 7.50 -2.52 24.13
N VAL A 98 6.76 -3.58 23.74
CA VAL A 98 7.31 -4.90 23.47
C VAL A 98 8.27 -4.89 22.27
N ALA A 99 7.92 -4.20 21.18
CA ALA A 99 8.76 -4.15 19.98
C ALA A 99 10.13 -3.50 20.25
N TRP A 100 10.13 -2.38 20.98
CA TRP A 100 11.30 -1.51 21.10
C TRP A 100 12.13 -1.71 22.37
N THR A 101 11.61 -2.44 23.37
CA THR A 101 12.34 -2.64 24.63
C THR A 101 13.01 -4.02 24.66
N GLU A 102 14.32 -4.01 24.59
CA GLU A 102 15.09 -5.24 24.72
C GLU A 102 14.96 -5.83 26.14
N GLY A 103 14.87 -7.17 26.21
CA GLY A 103 14.74 -7.88 27.49
C GLY A 103 13.34 -7.84 28.13
N LEU A 104 12.39 -7.02 27.62
CA LEU A 104 11.04 -6.96 28.19
C LEU A 104 10.21 -8.21 27.89
N ALA A 105 10.38 -8.81 26.72
CA ALA A 105 9.62 -9.98 26.28
C ALA A 105 10.51 -10.95 25.48
N PRO A 106 10.12 -12.25 25.40
CA PRO A 106 10.79 -13.21 24.55
C PRO A 106 10.90 -12.75 23.10
N ALA A 107 11.99 -13.13 22.42
CA ALA A 107 12.25 -12.70 21.03
C ALA A 107 11.10 -13.03 20.07
N GLY A 108 10.44 -14.18 20.21
CA GLY A 108 9.30 -14.56 19.39
C GLY A 108 8.12 -13.56 19.50
N TRP A 109 7.83 -13.05 20.69
CA TRP A 109 6.80 -12.02 20.89
C TRP A 109 7.21 -10.67 20.28
N ARG A 110 8.48 -10.30 20.43
CA ARG A 110 9.03 -9.07 19.84
C ARG A 110 8.94 -9.10 18.32
N ARG A 111 9.20 -10.26 17.68
CA ARG A 111 9.06 -10.41 16.22
C ARG A 111 7.61 -10.23 15.74
N GLN A 112 6.62 -10.60 16.55
CA GLN A 112 5.20 -10.48 16.20
C GLN A 112 4.54 -9.18 16.71
N ALA A 113 5.26 -8.35 17.46
CA ALA A 113 4.73 -7.11 18.03
C ALA A 113 4.23 -6.12 16.97
N PHE A 114 4.82 -6.15 15.76
CA PHE A 114 4.38 -5.34 14.62
C PHE A 114 2.93 -5.63 14.23
N THR A 115 2.50 -6.89 14.22
CA THR A 115 1.11 -7.27 13.98
C THR A 115 0.17 -6.70 15.04
N VAL A 116 0.56 -6.77 16.31
CA VAL A 116 -0.22 -6.22 17.45
C VAL A 116 -0.39 -4.72 17.33
N LEU A 117 0.67 -3.99 16.95
CA LEU A 117 0.65 -2.55 16.67
C LEU A 117 -0.38 -2.21 15.61
N TRP A 118 -0.39 -2.96 14.49
CA TRP A 118 -1.32 -2.70 13.39
C TRP A 118 -2.76 -3.06 13.71
N VAL A 119 -3.02 -4.13 14.46
CA VAL A 119 -4.36 -4.43 14.96
C VAL A 119 -4.85 -3.31 15.87
N GLY A 120 -3.99 -2.83 16.78
CA GLY A 120 -4.28 -1.69 17.63
C GLY A 120 -4.59 -0.42 16.83
N TYR A 121 -3.76 -0.11 15.82
CA TYR A 121 -3.96 1.02 14.91
C TYR A 121 -5.31 0.94 14.16
N ILE A 122 -5.63 -0.21 13.59
CA ILE A 122 -6.88 -0.45 12.88
C ILE A 122 -8.09 -0.17 13.79
N ILE A 123 -8.06 -0.68 15.02
CA ILE A 123 -9.12 -0.44 16.02
C ILE A 123 -9.19 1.05 16.36
N ALA A 124 -8.06 1.69 16.66
CA ALA A 124 -8.00 3.10 17.04
C ALA A 124 -8.51 4.02 15.90
N MET A 125 -8.11 3.77 14.65
CA MET A 125 -8.56 4.55 13.50
C MET A 125 -10.05 4.40 13.23
N ASN A 126 -10.61 3.18 13.37
CA ASN A 126 -12.05 2.98 13.32
C ASN A 126 -12.77 3.73 14.45
N ALA A 127 -12.21 3.75 15.66
CA ALA A 127 -12.77 4.50 16.78
C ALA A 127 -12.76 6.02 16.54
N LEU A 128 -11.68 6.54 15.95
CA LEU A 128 -11.58 7.96 15.55
C LEU A 128 -12.58 8.30 14.44
N ALA A 129 -12.76 7.44 13.44
CA ALA A 129 -13.78 7.61 12.41
C ALA A 129 -15.20 7.60 13.04
N TYR A 130 -15.47 6.61 13.90
CA TYR A 130 -16.74 6.49 14.63
C TYR A 130 -17.04 7.73 15.47
N ARG A 131 -16.07 8.23 16.23
CA ARG A 131 -16.22 9.45 17.04
C ARG A 131 -16.69 10.64 16.21
N ARG A 132 -16.26 10.76 14.97
CA ARG A 132 -16.54 11.92 14.10
C ARG A 132 -17.78 11.75 13.26
N ALA A 133 -18.07 10.54 12.77
CA ALA A 133 -19.14 10.26 11.82
C ALA A 133 -20.29 9.41 12.39
N GLY A 134 -20.17 8.89 13.63
CA GLY A 134 -21.13 7.96 14.23
C GLY A 134 -21.06 6.54 13.64
N HIS A 135 -20.18 6.28 12.71
CA HIS A 135 -19.94 4.98 12.10
C HIS A 135 -18.50 4.83 11.62
N ALA A 136 -18.07 3.58 11.40
CA ALA A 136 -16.77 3.24 10.82
C ALA A 136 -16.91 1.97 9.97
N PRO A 137 -15.93 1.63 9.12
CA PRO A 137 -15.94 0.37 8.37
C PRO A 137 -16.20 -0.85 9.23
N LEU A 138 -15.54 -0.95 10.38
CA LEU A 138 -15.69 -2.03 11.35
C LEU A 138 -17.12 -2.17 11.88
N THR A 139 -17.88 -1.08 12.05
CA THR A 139 -19.23 -1.09 12.65
C THR A 139 -20.35 -1.10 11.61
N ARG A 140 -20.13 -0.54 10.41
CA ARG A 140 -21.17 -0.36 9.41
C ARG A 140 -21.11 -1.41 8.28
N ARG A 141 -19.90 -1.90 7.95
CA ARG A 141 -19.64 -2.84 6.86
C ARG A 141 -18.75 -3.98 7.34
N THR A 142 -19.03 -4.54 8.50
CA THR A 142 -18.17 -5.49 9.22
C THR A 142 -17.73 -6.67 8.35
N GLY A 143 -18.64 -7.29 7.61
CA GLY A 143 -18.31 -8.43 6.73
C GLY A 143 -17.34 -8.06 5.62
N TRP A 144 -17.53 -6.91 4.98
CA TRP A 144 -16.58 -6.40 3.99
C TRP A 144 -15.23 -6.07 4.64
N PHE A 145 -15.26 -5.42 5.79
CA PHE A 145 -14.05 -5.01 6.50
C PHE A 145 -13.20 -6.21 6.93
N LEU A 146 -13.84 -7.28 7.41
CA LEU A 146 -13.14 -8.52 7.74
C LEU A 146 -12.59 -9.23 6.51
N ALA A 147 -13.26 -9.13 5.35
CA ALA A 147 -12.76 -9.69 4.09
C ALA A 147 -11.50 -8.96 3.57
N LEU A 148 -11.23 -7.74 4.03
CA LEU A 148 -9.99 -7.03 3.69
C LEU A 148 -8.74 -7.73 4.24
N PHE A 149 -8.81 -8.46 5.38
CA PHE A 149 -7.64 -9.11 5.97
C PHE A 149 -7.06 -10.20 5.05
N PRO A 150 -7.81 -11.24 4.66
CA PRO A 150 -7.28 -12.24 3.74
C PRO A 150 -6.93 -11.66 2.36
N ALA A 151 -7.69 -10.68 1.86
CA ALA A 151 -7.36 -10.01 0.61
C ALA A 151 -6.05 -9.22 0.71
N SER A 152 -5.79 -8.59 1.85
CA SER A 152 -4.55 -7.89 2.16
C SER A 152 -3.34 -8.83 2.17
N ALA A 153 -3.46 -9.98 2.82
CA ALA A 153 -2.40 -10.98 2.84
C ALA A 153 -2.07 -11.47 1.44
N ALA A 154 -3.09 -11.84 0.64
CA ALA A 154 -2.90 -12.29 -0.73
C ALA A 154 -2.27 -11.19 -1.62
N MET A 155 -2.72 -9.96 -1.46
CA MET A 155 -2.15 -8.80 -2.16
C MET A 155 -0.68 -8.61 -1.81
N TRP A 156 -0.32 -8.63 -0.51
CA TRP A 156 1.06 -8.36 -0.13
C TRP A 156 2.01 -9.49 -0.54
N TRP A 157 1.56 -10.75 -0.50
CA TRP A 157 2.34 -11.86 -1.07
C TRP A 157 2.61 -11.69 -2.57
N LEU A 158 1.69 -11.06 -3.33
CA LEU A 158 1.98 -10.67 -4.71
C LEU A 158 3.08 -9.59 -4.78
N PHE A 159 3.10 -8.60 -3.86
CA PHE A 159 4.17 -7.60 -3.81
C PHE A 159 5.51 -8.22 -3.40
N GLU A 160 5.54 -9.18 -2.47
CA GLU A 160 6.74 -9.94 -2.13
C GLU A 160 7.26 -10.73 -3.33
N TYR A 161 6.36 -11.36 -4.07
CA TYR A 161 6.71 -12.05 -5.30
C TYR A 161 7.30 -11.07 -6.35
N LEU A 162 6.68 -9.93 -6.56
CA LEU A 162 7.18 -8.90 -7.50
C LEU A 162 8.52 -8.32 -7.04
N ASN A 163 8.73 -8.21 -5.74
CA ASN A 163 9.98 -7.71 -5.18
C ASN A 163 11.19 -8.62 -5.47
N GLN A 164 11.01 -9.91 -5.72
CA GLN A 164 12.11 -10.79 -6.13
C GLN A 164 12.80 -10.32 -7.42
N PHE A 165 12.09 -9.62 -8.31
CA PHE A 165 12.64 -9.13 -9.57
C PHE A 165 13.44 -7.82 -9.41
N VAL A 166 13.21 -7.06 -8.35
CA VAL A 166 13.84 -5.75 -8.13
C VAL A 166 14.62 -5.64 -6.82
N ALA A 167 14.37 -6.55 -5.87
CA ALA A 167 15.02 -6.62 -4.56
C ALA A 167 15.10 -5.27 -3.81
N ASN A 168 14.04 -4.46 -3.90
CA ASN A 168 13.99 -3.13 -3.28
C ASN A 168 13.94 -3.17 -1.76
N TRP A 169 13.51 -4.30 -1.18
CA TRP A 169 13.57 -4.55 0.26
C TRP A 169 13.86 -6.00 0.58
N HIS A 170 14.43 -6.23 1.73
CA HIS A 170 14.68 -7.57 2.30
C HIS A 170 14.43 -7.54 3.81
N TYR A 171 14.20 -8.70 4.39
CA TYR A 171 13.91 -8.82 5.82
C TYR A 171 15.15 -9.27 6.60
N ALA A 172 15.35 -8.66 7.78
CA ALA A 172 16.34 -9.04 8.77
C ALA A 172 15.67 -9.39 10.10
N GLY A 173 16.34 -10.24 10.90
CA GLY A 173 15.84 -10.64 12.22
C GLY A 173 14.63 -11.60 12.19
N VAL A 174 14.23 -12.07 11.01
CA VAL A 174 13.21 -13.11 10.86
C VAL A 174 13.86 -14.47 11.13
N GLU A 175 13.31 -15.22 12.06
CA GLU A 175 13.69 -16.60 12.32
C GLU A 175 12.47 -17.48 12.07
N ALA A 176 12.56 -18.36 11.09
CA ALA A 176 11.53 -19.30 10.71
C ALA A 176 12.12 -20.72 10.66
N ALA A 177 11.41 -21.69 11.21
CA ALA A 177 11.86 -23.07 11.25
C ALA A 177 11.85 -23.72 9.86
N ASP A 178 10.89 -23.35 9.04
CA ASP A 178 10.69 -23.80 7.66
C ASP A 178 9.92 -22.77 6.84
N ASP A 179 9.58 -23.12 5.59
CA ASP A 179 8.84 -22.24 4.67
C ASP A 179 7.40 -21.99 5.13
N TRP A 180 6.78 -22.96 5.80
CA TRP A 180 5.45 -22.79 6.34
C TRP A 180 5.43 -21.79 7.51
N ASP A 181 6.39 -21.90 8.41
CA ASP A 181 6.53 -20.95 9.52
C ASP A 181 6.82 -19.54 8.99
N TYR A 182 7.70 -19.40 8.00
CA TYR A 182 7.95 -18.12 7.34
C TYR A 182 6.68 -17.54 6.71
N PHE A 183 5.92 -18.38 5.99
CA PHE A 183 4.65 -17.98 5.38
C PHE A 183 3.64 -17.48 6.43
N VAL A 184 3.48 -18.21 7.53
CA VAL A 184 2.53 -17.83 8.59
C VAL A 184 2.97 -16.54 9.28
N GLN A 185 4.26 -16.42 9.62
CA GLN A 185 4.81 -15.22 10.26
C GLN A 185 4.65 -13.97 9.39
N GLY A 186 4.86 -14.06 8.08
CA GLY A 186 4.65 -12.95 7.14
C GLY A 186 3.17 -12.66 6.87
N THR A 187 2.32 -13.68 6.79
CA THR A 187 0.88 -13.53 6.47
C THR A 187 0.16 -12.67 7.51
N LEU A 188 0.51 -12.77 8.78
CA LEU A 188 -0.13 -12.03 9.86
C LEU A 188 0.02 -10.50 9.69
N PRO A 189 1.23 -9.91 9.62
CA PRO A 189 1.37 -8.48 9.37
C PRO A 189 0.84 -8.07 7.98
N PHE A 190 1.03 -8.88 6.94
CA PHE A 190 0.53 -8.60 5.59
C PHE A 190 -1.00 -8.50 5.53
N SER A 191 -1.70 -9.21 6.40
CA SER A 191 -3.16 -9.14 6.48
C SER A 191 -3.67 -7.77 6.95
N THR A 192 -2.84 -6.94 7.57
CA THR A 192 -3.27 -5.68 8.20
C THR A 192 -3.24 -4.48 7.26
N VAL A 193 -2.63 -4.58 6.07
CA VAL A 193 -2.38 -3.45 5.17
C VAL A 193 -3.68 -2.81 4.66
N LEU A 194 -4.55 -3.56 4.00
CA LEU A 194 -5.82 -3.04 3.49
C LEU A 194 -6.76 -2.55 4.60
N PRO A 195 -6.95 -3.29 5.73
CA PRO A 195 -7.76 -2.79 6.84
C PRO A 195 -7.24 -1.49 7.44
N ALA A 196 -5.91 -1.32 7.57
CA ALA A 196 -5.31 -0.09 8.07
C ALA A 196 -5.59 1.09 7.14
N LEU A 197 -5.37 0.91 5.84
CA LEU A 197 -5.65 1.93 4.83
C LEU A 197 -7.13 2.31 4.78
N ALA A 198 -8.03 1.32 4.77
CA ALA A 198 -9.47 1.56 4.76
C ALA A 198 -9.95 2.31 6.02
N SER A 199 -9.40 1.99 7.20
CA SER A 199 -9.70 2.66 8.46
C SER A 199 -9.22 4.11 8.46
N THR A 200 -7.99 4.34 7.96
CA THR A 200 -7.40 5.66 7.86
C THR A 200 -8.13 6.53 6.85
N GLN A 201 -8.46 5.99 5.67
CA GLN A 201 -9.26 6.68 4.67
C GLN A 201 -10.65 7.06 5.20
N ALA A 202 -11.31 6.14 5.92
CA ALA A 202 -12.60 6.42 6.54
C ALA A 202 -12.53 7.56 7.57
N TRP A 203 -11.45 7.63 8.36
CA TRP A 203 -11.22 8.75 9.27
C TRP A 203 -10.95 10.05 8.51
N LEU A 204 -10.08 10.02 7.50
CA LEU A 204 -9.77 11.19 6.68
C LEU A 204 -11.00 11.75 5.96
N SER A 205 -11.91 10.91 5.48
CA SER A 205 -13.14 11.31 4.82
C SER A 205 -14.12 12.08 5.75
N THR A 206 -13.89 12.02 7.07
CA THR A 206 -14.69 12.80 8.03
C THR A 206 -14.30 14.28 8.11
N PHE A 207 -13.21 14.69 7.45
CA PHE A 207 -12.78 16.08 7.41
C PHE A 207 -13.31 16.74 6.15
N SER A 208 -14.04 17.85 6.30
CA SER A 208 -14.74 18.52 5.19
C SER A 208 -13.82 18.89 4.02
N ARG A 209 -12.59 19.33 4.28
CA ARG A 209 -11.61 19.63 3.22
C ARG A 209 -11.23 18.40 2.41
N LEU A 210 -11.12 17.25 3.05
CA LEU A 210 -10.79 15.98 2.38
C LEU A 210 -12.01 15.38 1.69
N ASP A 211 -13.20 15.60 2.25
CA ASP A 211 -14.47 15.17 1.66
C ASP A 211 -14.95 16.08 0.52
N SER A 212 -14.28 17.18 0.28
CA SER A 212 -14.55 18.10 -0.83
C SER A 212 -13.32 18.37 -1.70
N ALA A 213 -12.35 17.45 -1.72
CA ALA A 213 -11.16 17.58 -2.53
C ALA A 213 -11.52 17.62 -4.03
N ALA A 214 -11.26 18.76 -4.65
CA ALA A 214 -11.65 19.04 -6.04
C ALA A 214 -10.52 19.70 -6.84
N LEU A 215 -10.36 19.28 -8.07
CA LEU A 215 -9.47 19.87 -9.08
C LEU A 215 -10.22 19.94 -10.40
N PRO A 216 -9.66 20.57 -11.45
CA PRO A 216 -10.25 20.56 -12.78
C PRO A 216 -10.60 19.14 -13.24
N ALA A 217 -11.73 19.02 -13.94
CA ALA A 217 -12.21 17.74 -14.45
C ALA A 217 -11.20 17.14 -15.44
N VAL A 218 -10.94 15.84 -15.27
CA VAL A 218 -10.09 15.06 -16.18
C VAL A 218 -10.93 13.96 -16.82
N ARG A 219 -11.03 14.01 -18.15
CA ARG A 219 -11.74 13.01 -18.95
C ARG A 219 -10.74 12.24 -19.78
N GLY A 220 -10.58 10.96 -19.48
CA GLY A 220 -9.77 10.07 -20.30
C GLY A 220 -10.55 9.59 -21.53
N PRO A 221 -9.91 9.50 -22.71
CA PRO A 221 -10.48 8.85 -23.88
C PRO A 221 -10.73 7.36 -23.64
N ALA A 222 -11.60 6.74 -24.44
CA ALA A 222 -12.00 5.34 -24.26
C ALA A 222 -10.80 4.36 -24.30
N TRP A 223 -9.79 4.64 -25.11
CA TRP A 223 -8.59 3.80 -25.24
C TRP A 223 -7.66 3.82 -24.01
N PHE A 224 -7.86 4.77 -23.09
CA PHE A 224 -6.97 4.95 -21.94
C PHE A 224 -6.90 3.70 -21.05
N ALA A 225 -8.01 2.97 -20.89
CA ALA A 225 -8.05 1.74 -20.12
C ALA A 225 -7.18 0.64 -20.73
N THR A 226 -7.24 0.47 -22.06
CA THR A 226 -6.39 -0.48 -22.78
C THR A 226 -4.93 -0.06 -22.70
N ALA A 227 -4.65 1.22 -22.88
CA ALA A 227 -3.28 1.74 -22.76
C ALA A 227 -2.70 1.53 -21.35
N ALA A 228 -3.50 1.77 -20.30
CA ALA A 228 -3.07 1.52 -18.93
C ALA A 228 -2.76 0.04 -18.69
N LEU A 229 -3.63 -0.87 -19.14
CA LEU A 229 -3.39 -2.30 -19.05
C LEU A 229 -2.10 -2.71 -19.77
N VAL A 230 -1.95 -2.31 -21.04
CA VAL A 230 -0.75 -2.64 -21.83
C VAL A 230 0.51 -2.05 -21.21
N ALA A 231 0.46 -0.78 -20.80
CA ALA A 231 1.60 -0.14 -20.13
C ALA A 231 1.97 -0.81 -18.81
N GLY A 232 0.99 -1.21 -18.01
CA GLY A 232 1.23 -1.94 -16.76
C GLY A 232 1.88 -3.30 -16.99
N VAL A 233 1.40 -4.06 -17.96
CA VAL A 233 2.00 -5.36 -18.35
C VAL A 233 3.42 -5.16 -18.88
N ALA A 234 3.61 -4.21 -19.80
CA ALA A 234 4.93 -3.92 -20.37
C ALA A 234 5.92 -3.43 -19.30
N ALA A 235 5.46 -2.61 -18.34
CA ALA A 235 6.29 -2.13 -17.24
C ALA A 235 6.74 -3.25 -16.32
N LEU A 236 5.84 -4.18 -15.95
CA LEU A 236 6.21 -5.34 -15.11
C LEU A 236 7.11 -6.34 -15.87
N ALA A 237 6.84 -6.58 -17.15
CA ALA A 237 7.72 -7.42 -17.97
C ALA A 237 9.12 -6.79 -18.13
N GLY A 238 9.16 -5.48 -18.41
CA GLY A 238 10.42 -4.73 -18.50
C GLY A 238 11.16 -4.64 -17.17
N MET A 239 10.46 -4.56 -16.04
CA MET A 239 11.03 -4.55 -14.70
C MET A 239 11.91 -5.79 -14.43
N ALA A 240 11.49 -6.95 -14.90
CA ALA A 240 12.27 -8.17 -14.77
C ALA A 240 13.55 -8.18 -15.62
N LEU A 241 13.58 -7.41 -16.72
CA LEU A 241 14.72 -7.30 -17.61
C LEU A 241 15.67 -6.14 -17.23
N TRP A 242 15.11 -5.05 -16.74
CA TRP A 242 15.85 -3.83 -16.38
C TRP A 242 15.45 -3.37 -14.97
N PRO A 243 15.74 -4.18 -13.91
CA PRO A 243 15.29 -3.92 -12.55
C PRO A 243 15.77 -2.56 -12.02
N GLU A 244 17.01 -2.19 -12.32
CA GLU A 244 17.60 -0.92 -11.88
C GLU A 244 16.86 0.32 -12.43
N SER A 245 16.32 0.22 -13.65
CA SER A 245 15.67 1.37 -14.32
C SER A 245 14.16 1.40 -14.11
N LEU A 246 13.55 0.24 -13.92
CA LEU A 246 12.10 0.07 -13.87
C LEU A 246 11.58 -0.42 -12.52
N PHE A 247 12.36 -0.31 -11.45
CA PHE A 247 11.96 -0.74 -10.11
C PHE A 247 10.63 -0.11 -9.63
N SER A 248 10.34 1.13 -10.03
CA SER A 248 9.08 1.80 -9.70
C SER A 248 7.84 1.18 -10.35
N ALA A 249 8.01 0.35 -11.40
CA ALA A 249 6.93 -0.40 -12.02
C ALA A 249 6.24 -1.36 -11.05
N LEU A 250 6.94 -1.81 -10.01
CA LEU A 250 6.38 -2.60 -8.92
C LEU A 250 5.14 -1.94 -8.29
N TRP A 251 5.13 -0.61 -8.16
CA TRP A 251 4.02 0.14 -7.57
C TRP A 251 2.98 0.59 -8.60
N LEU A 252 3.43 0.92 -9.81
CA LEU A 252 2.57 1.50 -10.85
C LEU A 252 1.93 0.44 -11.75
N GLY A 253 2.64 -0.67 -12.01
CA GLY A 253 2.17 -1.74 -12.88
C GLY A 253 0.87 -2.40 -12.40
N PRO A 254 0.80 -2.91 -11.15
CA PRO A 254 -0.41 -3.50 -10.61
C PRO A 254 -1.60 -2.53 -10.58
N LEU A 255 -1.38 -1.24 -10.27
CA LEU A 255 -2.42 -0.21 -10.32
C LEU A 255 -2.96 -0.03 -11.74
N ALA A 256 -2.08 0.09 -12.73
CA ALA A 256 -2.46 0.28 -14.13
C ALA A 256 -3.22 -0.95 -14.69
N ILE A 257 -2.75 -2.17 -14.36
CA ILE A 257 -3.40 -3.43 -14.74
C ILE A 257 -4.80 -3.51 -14.11
N LEU A 258 -4.91 -3.27 -12.81
CA LEU A 258 -6.19 -3.39 -12.10
C LEU A 258 -7.21 -2.36 -12.60
N ALA A 259 -6.78 -1.09 -12.80
CA ALA A 259 -7.62 -0.03 -13.31
C ALA A 259 -8.08 -0.29 -14.78
N GLY A 260 -7.16 -0.75 -15.61
CA GLY A 260 -7.46 -1.13 -17.01
C GLY A 260 -8.46 -2.28 -17.07
N LEU A 261 -8.23 -3.35 -16.33
CA LEU A 261 -9.13 -4.51 -16.26
C LEU A 261 -10.49 -4.17 -15.67
N GLN A 262 -10.56 -3.35 -14.62
CA GLN A 262 -11.83 -2.89 -14.07
C GLN A 262 -12.70 -2.25 -15.18
N ARG A 263 -12.13 -1.31 -15.91
CA ARG A 263 -12.87 -0.60 -16.97
C ARG A 263 -13.25 -1.51 -18.13
N LEU A 264 -12.35 -2.40 -18.55
CA LEU A 264 -12.58 -3.28 -19.71
C LEU A 264 -13.56 -4.42 -19.42
N VAL A 265 -13.53 -4.98 -18.20
CA VAL A 265 -14.34 -6.16 -17.84
C VAL A 265 -15.68 -5.76 -17.22
N ILE A 266 -15.70 -4.74 -16.34
CA ILE A 266 -16.91 -4.32 -15.63
C ILE A 266 -17.63 -3.19 -16.37
N GLY A 267 -16.92 -2.40 -17.18
CA GLY A 267 -17.47 -1.20 -17.85
C GLY A 267 -17.48 0.04 -16.96
N GLU A 268 -17.15 -0.07 -15.68
CA GLU A 268 -17.05 1.02 -14.70
C GLU A 268 -15.60 1.38 -14.46
N SER A 269 -15.36 2.58 -13.91
CA SER A 269 -14.01 3.03 -13.53
C SER A 269 -14.03 3.66 -12.16
N PHE A 270 -13.14 3.22 -11.31
CA PHE A 270 -12.80 3.86 -10.03
C PHE A 270 -12.52 5.37 -10.19
N PHE A 271 -11.93 5.74 -11.31
CA PHE A 271 -11.56 7.12 -11.63
C PHE A 271 -12.70 7.92 -12.31
N ALA A 272 -13.90 7.36 -12.49
CA ALA A 272 -15.03 8.07 -13.10
C ALA A 272 -15.37 9.43 -12.42
N PRO A 273 -15.22 9.59 -11.07
CA PRO A 273 -15.45 10.87 -10.41
C PRO A 273 -14.55 12.01 -10.91
N LEU A 274 -13.34 11.72 -11.40
CA LEU A 274 -12.42 12.74 -11.94
C LEU A 274 -13.02 13.51 -13.12
N ALA A 275 -13.91 12.89 -13.90
CA ALA A 275 -14.61 13.55 -15.01
C ALA A 275 -15.55 14.68 -14.56
N ARG A 276 -15.87 14.74 -13.27
CA ARG A 276 -16.65 15.81 -12.62
C ARG A 276 -15.81 16.70 -11.72
N GLY A 277 -14.49 16.53 -11.73
CA GLY A 277 -13.57 17.26 -10.86
C GLY A 277 -13.55 16.77 -9.40
N ASP A 278 -14.14 15.63 -9.12
CA ASP A 278 -14.11 15.01 -7.80
C ASP A 278 -12.84 14.11 -7.66
N TRP A 279 -11.89 14.60 -6.89
CA TRP A 279 -10.59 13.95 -6.70
C TRP A 279 -10.47 13.16 -5.40
N ARG A 280 -11.55 12.98 -4.66
CA ARG A 280 -11.55 12.22 -3.41
C ARG A 280 -11.03 10.80 -3.58
N CYS A 281 -11.36 10.14 -4.70
CA CYS A 281 -10.89 8.79 -5.01
C CYS A 281 -9.36 8.67 -5.17
N VAL A 282 -8.65 9.78 -5.35
CA VAL A 282 -7.18 9.82 -5.43
C VAL A 282 -6.58 10.40 -4.15
N VAL A 283 -7.09 11.57 -3.70
CA VAL A 283 -6.49 12.32 -2.59
C VAL A 283 -6.62 11.59 -1.25
N GLN A 284 -7.81 11.06 -0.95
CA GLN A 284 -8.03 10.40 0.34
C GLN A 284 -7.18 9.13 0.51
N PRO A 285 -7.16 8.18 -0.45
CA PRO A 285 -6.36 6.97 -0.30
C PRO A 285 -4.85 7.26 -0.37
N ALA A 286 -4.40 8.23 -1.18
CA ALA A 286 -3.00 8.65 -1.20
C ALA A 286 -2.54 9.17 0.17
N LEU A 287 -3.34 10.04 0.80
CA LEU A 287 -3.06 10.53 2.15
C LEU A 287 -3.17 9.44 3.21
N ALA A 288 -4.13 8.53 3.09
CA ALA A 288 -4.24 7.38 3.99
C ALA A 288 -2.98 6.52 3.94
N ALA A 289 -2.45 6.28 2.74
CA ALA A 289 -1.23 5.52 2.56
C ALA A 289 0.01 6.26 3.07
N LEU A 290 0.10 7.57 2.92
CA LEU A 290 1.19 8.36 3.50
C LEU A 290 1.16 8.32 5.03
N VAL A 291 -0.02 8.42 5.65
CA VAL A 291 -0.17 8.29 7.11
C VAL A 291 0.19 6.89 7.57
N CYS A 292 -0.33 5.84 6.93
CA CYS A 292 0.04 4.46 7.25
C CYS A 292 1.54 4.23 7.00
N GLY A 293 2.08 4.73 5.89
CA GLY A 293 3.49 4.63 5.53
C GLY A 293 4.41 5.19 6.59
N PHE A 294 4.08 6.36 7.13
CA PHE A 294 4.83 6.91 8.25
C PHE A 294 4.89 5.96 9.46
N PHE A 295 3.76 5.36 9.85
CA PHE A 295 3.73 4.41 10.96
C PHE A 295 4.35 3.06 10.61
N TRP A 296 4.26 2.60 9.35
CA TRP A 296 4.97 1.39 8.90
C TRP A 296 6.47 1.57 9.09
N GLU A 297 7.02 2.68 8.62
CA GLU A 297 8.46 2.94 8.74
C GLU A 297 8.89 3.19 10.20
N LEU A 298 8.10 3.98 10.95
CA LEU A 298 8.37 4.25 12.35
C LEU A 298 8.44 2.95 13.17
N TRP A 299 7.44 2.08 13.05
CA TRP A 299 7.39 0.86 13.84
C TRP A 299 8.35 -0.21 13.34
N ASN A 300 8.62 -0.26 12.04
CA ASN A 300 9.65 -1.11 11.47
C ASN A 300 11.03 -0.78 12.06
N PHE A 301 11.36 0.50 12.17
CA PHE A 301 12.69 0.97 12.58
C PHE A 301 13.18 0.36 13.90
N GLY A 302 12.31 0.25 14.89
CA GLY A 302 12.65 -0.34 16.20
C GLY A 302 12.25 -1.82 16.37
N SER A 303 11.69 -2.46 15.36
CA SER A 303 11.27 -3.87 15.43
C SER A 303 12.47 -4.82 15.32
N LEU A 304 12.36 -5.99 15.98
CA LEU A 304 13.39 -7.04 15.93
C LEU A 304 13.41 -7.74 14.56
N ALA A 305 12.23 -8.14 14.06
CA ALA A 305 12.07 -8.56 12.68
C ALA A 305 11.65 -7.33 11.87
N LYS A 306 12.49 -6.89 10.94
CA LYS A 306 12.26 -5.68 10.18
C LYS A 306 12.74 -5.80 8.75
N TRP A 307 12.24 -4.91 7.90
CA TRP A 307 12.74 -4.77 6.54
C TRP A 307 13.72 -3.60 6.42
N HIS A 308 14.66 -3.77 5.51
CA HIS A 308 15.57 -2.74 5.06
C HIS A 308 15.36 -2.50 3.58
N TYR A 309 15.56 -1.27 3.14
CA TYR A 309 15.48 -0.91 1.73
C TYR A 309 16.85 -0.91 1.07
N SER A 310 16.84 -1.30 -0.21
CA SER A 310 17.94 -1.11 -1.13
C SER A 310 17.32 -0.68 -2.46
N VAL A 311 17.38 0.61 -2.79
CA VAL A 311 16.67 1.17 -3.96
C VAL A 311 17.68 1.79 -4.91
N PRO A 312 17.68 1.42 -6.21
CA PRO A 312 18.64 1.95 -7.18
C PRO A 312 18.58 3.48 -7.28
N TYR A 313 19.72 4.12 -7.38
CA TYR A 313 19.94 5.54 -7.67
C TYR A 313 19.39 6.55 -6.66
N VAL A 314 18.45 6.19 -5.78
CA VAL A 314 17.75 7.15 -4.92
C VAL A 314 17.88 6.82 -3.42
N GLN A 315 18.73 5.87 -3.05
CA GLN A 315 18.99 5.49 -1.66
C GLN A 315 19.77 6.60 -0.95
N ARG A 316 19.05 7.61 -0.45
CA ARG A 316 19.61 8.74 0.28
C ARG A 316 18.53 9.52 1.04
N PHE A 317 18.92 10.30 2.04
CA PHE A 317 18.04 11.12 2.87
C PHE A 317 16.97 10.26 3.55
N GLU A 318 17.39 9.26 4.31
CA GLU A 318 16.50 8.31 4.93
C GLU A 318 15.72 8.93 6.09
N LEU A 319 14.43 8.62 6.14
CA LEU A 319 13.60 8.79 7.32
C LEU A 319 13.22 7.39 7.81
N PHE A 320 13.71 7.00 8.98
CA PHE A 320 13.74 5.61 9.44
C PHE A 320 14.58 4.74 8.48
N GLU A 321 14.03 3.63 7.96
CA GLU A 321 14.72 2.78 6.99
C GLU A 321 14.46 3.20 5.52
N MET A 322 13.46 4.06 5.28
CA MET A 322 12.99 4.42 3.94
C MET A 322 13.73 5.65 3.39
N PRO A 323 14.29 5.58 2.17
CA PRO A 323 14.73 6.77 1.44
C PRO A 323 13.57 7.76 1.28
N LEU A 324 13.83 9.06 1.47
CA LEU A 324 12.76 10.07 1.45
C LEU A 324 11.90 10.01 0.18
N LEU A 325 12.51 9.78 -0.99
CA LEU A 325 11.78 9.66 -2.25
C LEU A 325 10.92 8.38 -2.29
N GLY A 326 11.26 7.34 -1.53
CA GLY A 326 10.48 6.11 -1.41
C GLY A 326 9.07 6.35 -0.88
N TYR A 327 8.87 7.37 -0.02
CA TYR A 327 7.53 7.74 0.46
C TYR A 327 6.57 8.14 -0.66
N ALA A 328 7.08 8.60 -1.80
CA ALA A 328 6.24 8.89 -2.97
C ALA A 328 5.54 7.64 -3.52
N GLY A 329 6.10 6.45 -3.31
CA GLY A 329 5.49 5.17 -3.66
C GLY A 329 4.18 4.88 -2.93
N TYR A 330 3.99 5.44 -1.73
CA TYR A 330 2.73 5.29 -0.99
C TYR A 330 1.55 5.99 -1.69
N ILE A 331 1.79 7.02 -2.52
CA ILE A 331 0.73 7.73 -3.23
C ILE A 331 -0.02 6.79 -4.20
N PRO A 332 0.61 6.19 -5.22
CA PRO A 332 -0.05 5.24 -6.09
C PRO A 332 -0.47 3.95 -5.39
N PHE A 333 0.28 3.50 -4.37
CA PHE A 333 -0.06 2.33 -3.58
C PHE A 333 -1.39 2.51 -2.84
N GLY A 334 -1.64 3.67 -2.22
CA GLY A 334 -2.91 3.97 -1.56
C GLY A 334 -4.09 3.92 -2.53
N VAL A 335 -3.92 4.48 -3.74
CA VAL A 335 -4.94 4.44 -4.79
C VAL A 335 -5.20 3.01 -5.27
N PHE A 336 -4.15 2.20 -5.44
CA PHE A 336 -4.26 0.78 -5.76
C PHE A 336 -5.04 0.02 -4.69
N CYS A 337 -4.71 0.21 -3.42
CA CYS A 337 -5.39 -0.45 -2.30
C CYS A 337 -6.88 -0.06 -2.21
N ALA A 338 -7.22 1.21 -2.45
CA ALA A 338 -8.61 1.68 -2.45
C ALA A 338 -9.41 1.06 -3.61
N LEU A 339 -8.83 1.01 -4.81
CA LEU A 339 -9.42 0.36 -5.98
C LEU A 339 -9.63 -1.14 -5.73
N LEU A 340 -8.63 -1.82 -5.17
CA LEU A 340 -8.74 -3.24 -4.82
C LEU A 340 -9.85 -3.48 -3.80
N ALA A 341 -9.90 -2.68 -2.73
CA ALA A 341 -10.90 -2.78 -1.68
C ALA A 341 -12.33 -2.55 -2.20
N GLU A 342 -12.52 -1.65 -3.17
CA GLU A 342 -13.83 -1.42 -3.82
C GLU A 342 -14.32 -2.66 -4.58
N LEU A 343 -13.40 -3.44 -5.16
CA LEU A 343 -13.70 -4.63 -5.94
C LEU A 343 -13.97 -5.89 -5.10
N ILE A 344 -13.76 -5.83 -3.77
CA ILE A 344 -14.09 -6.93 -2.87
C ILE A 344 -15.61 -7.01 -2.71
N PRO A 345 -16.25 -8.14 -3.11
CA PRO A 345 -17.69 -8.27 -3.07
C PRO A 345 -18.20 -8.26 -1.62
N VAL A 346 -19.27 -7.49 -1.41
CA VAL A 346 -20.05 -7.54 -0.18
C VAL A 346 -21.27 -8.43 -0.45
N LYS A 347 -21.43 -9.49 0.32
CA LYS A 347 -22.77 -10.12 0.37
C LYS A 347 -23.73 -9.08 0.97
N LYS A 348 -24.71 -8.67 0.18
CA LYS A 348 -25.80 -7.81 0.64
C LYS A 348 -26.61 -8.53 1.70
#